data_306ea235859cb495abe2c4237f083757
#
_entry.id   306ea235859cb495abe2c4237f083757
#
_cell.length_a   1.000
_cell.length_b   1.000
_cell.length_c   1.000
_cell.angle_alpha   90.00
_cell.angle_beta   90.00
_cell.angle_gamma   90.00
#
_symmetry.space_group_name_H-M   'P 1'
#
loop_
_entity.id
_entity.type
_entity.pdbx_description
1 polymer ?
#
loop_
_entity_poly.entity_id
_entity_poly.type
_entity_poly.pdbx_seq_one_letter_code
_entity_poly.pdbx_strand_id
1 'polypeptide(L)'
;AGGSGGSLGWPVAEQVAAAGGVEQRFQNGTVYATSSGSGGTVTGEGEDSRLTGCATTSAAAGPRPVVRRSAVLAGEQSNTSIIVETGEPGESAPVIIKVFRVLQSGDNPDVAVQSALAEAGSTRVPRPVGWVTGDWPHPDGGTAHGHLAFAQEFLPGVQDAWRTALVAAREDRDFTDRARELGVATAEVHATLRGSFGTEELTPERRATILDRLRARHTDAVTEVPALSEYDEQVTSVFAAAAEADWPPLQRIHGDYHLGQVLDVPDRGWVLVDFEGEPLRPLEERTLPDLALRDVAGMLRSFDYAAGSLAQDTDLDRAGWARAARAAFLEGYAAQSGEDPAAASAVLTALELDKALYEVVYEARHRPAWVGIPVAAVRSLVGRPADPNGTAPGVSASGVTRAATADTDGVAAG
;
A
#
# COMPACT_ATOMS: atom_id res chain seq x y z
N ALA A 1 -19.75 1.08 3.49
CA ALA A 1 -20.68 0.00 3.73
C ALA A 1 -19.94 -1.18 4.37
N GLY A 2 -19.60 -1.15 5.60
CA GLY A 2 -18.68 -2.02 6.28
C GLY A 2 -18.94 -3.52 6.18
N GLY A 3 -17.92 -4.32 6.46
CA GLY A 3 -18.07 -5.68 6.92
C GLY A 3 -19.02 -5.74 8.12
N SER A 4 -19.07 -6.84 8.86
CA SER A 4 -20.05 -7.08 9.93
C SER A 4 -20.30 -5.94 10.96
N GLY A 5 -19.56 -4.83 10.91
CA GLY A 5 -19.70 -3.63 11.72
C GLY A 5 -20.07 -2.34 10.98
N GLY A 6 -20.20 -2.35 9.66
CA GLY A 6 -20.60 -1.14 8.90
C GLY A 6 -22.12 -0.94 8.89
N SER A 7 -22.56 0.33 8.79
CA SER A 7 -23.99 0.68 8.85
C SER A 7 -24.85 0.02 7.75
N LEU A 8 -24.28 -0.29 6.59
CA LEU A 8 -24.97 -0.96 5.48
C LEU A 8 -24.82 -2.49 5.49
N GLY A 9 -23.91 -3.06 6.28
CA GLY A 9 -23.66 -4.50 6.30
C GLY A 9 -22.99 -5.04 5.01
N TRP A 10 -23.11 -6.35 4.76
CA TRP A 10 -22.56 -7.00 3.58
C TRP A 10 -23.46 -6.82 2.34
N PRO A 11 -22.90 -6.80 1.11
CA PRO A 11 -23.70 -6.93 -0.09
C PRO A 11 -24.51 -8.23 -0.06
N VAL A 12 -25.81 -8.15 -0.30
CA VAL A 12 -26.73 -9.30 -0.22
C VAL A 12 -27.30 -9.73 -1.57
N ALA A 13 -27.02 -8.99 -2.64
CA ALA A 13 -27.45 -9.31 -3.98
C ALA A 13 -26.39 -8.90 -5.00
N GLU A 14 -26.45 -9.51 -6.20
CA GLU A 14 -25.70 -9.02 -7.35
C GLU A 14 -26.16 -7.61 -7.71
N GLN A 15 -25.21 -6.83 -8.23
CA GLN A 15 -25.47 -5.48 -8.68
C GLN A 15 -26.41 -5.51 -9.89
N VAL A 16 -27.40 -4.65 -9.91
CA VAL A 16 -28.36 -4.55 -11.03
C VAL A 16 -28.33 -3.16 -11.65
N ALA A 17 -28.49 -3.11 -12.96
CA ALA A 17 -28.70 -1.84 -13.66
C ALA A 17 -30.07 -1.28 -13.24
N ALA A 18 -30.08 -0.03 -12.77
CA ALA A 18 -31.30 0.70 -12.42
C ALA A 18 -31.48 1.88 -13.39
N ALA A 19 -32.69 2.43 -13.48
CA ALA A 19 -32.98 3.55 -14.36
C ALA A 19 -32.08 4.76 -14.05
N GLY A 20 -31.04 4.97 -14.87
CA GLY A 20 -30.09 6.09 -14.76
C GLY A 20 -28.84 5.82 -13.93
N GLY A 21 -28.53 4.56 -13.59
CA GLY A 21 -27.34 4.22 -12.83
C GLY A 21 -27.24 2.75 -12.46
N VAL A 22 -26.55 2.50 -11.37
CA VAL A 22 -26.30 1.15 -10.84
C VAL A 22 -26.78 1.08 -9.40
N GLU A 23 -27.49 -0.01 -9.07
CA GLU A 23 -27.97 -0.30 -7.72
C GLU A 23 -27.18 -1.46 -7.11
N GLN A 24 -26.66 -1.28 -5.90
CA GLN A 24 -26.08 -2.33 -5.07
C GLN A 24 -26.83 -2.44 -3.76
N ARG A 25 -27.38 -3.63 -3.48
CA ARG A 25 -28.07 -3.92 -2.23
C ARG A 25 -27.11 -4.46 -1.17
N PHE A 26 -27.26 -3.95 0.03
CA PHE A 26 -26.57 -4.38 1.24
C PHE A 26 -27.59 -4.87 2.26
N GLN A 27 -27.13 -5.52 3.35
CA GLN A 27 -28.02 -6.03 4.41
C GLN A 27 -28.94 -4.95 5.00
N ASN A 28 -28.42 -3.74 5.16
CA ASN A 28 -29.12 -2.64 5.83
C ASN A 28 -29.39 -1.43 4.92
N GLY A 29 -29.33 -1.59 3.60
CA GLY A 29 -29.61 -0.50 2.69
C GLY A 29 -29.20 -0.77 1.24
N THR A 30 -29.45 0.19 0.37
CA THR A 30 -29.16 0.13 -1.06
C THR A 30 -28.38 1.37 -1.48
N VAL A 31 -27.31 1.18 -2.26
CA VAL A 31 -26.54 2.28 -2.86
C VAL A 31 -26.90 2.39 -4.32
N TYR A 32 -27.30 3.59 -4.75
CA TYR A 32 -27.47 3.95 -6.14
C TYR A 32 -26.32 4.84 -6.58
N ALA A 33 -25.57 4.46 -7.59
CA ALA A 33 -24.64 5.35 -8.28
C ALA A 33 -25.34 5.85 -9.57
N THR A 34 -25.62 7.16 -9.62
CA THR A 34 -26.19 7.76 -10.84
C THR A 34 -25.09 8.19 -11.80
N SER A 35 -25.34 8.03 -13.09
CA SER A 35 -24.45 8.48 -14.16
C SER A 35 -24.42 10.01 -14.37
N SER A 36 -25.18 10.76 -13.57
CA SER A 36 -25.17 12.23 -13.61
C SER A 36 -24.44 12.77 -12.40
N GLY A 37 -23.34 13.46 -12.58
CA GLY A 37 -22.48 14.05 -11.54
C GLY A 37 -23.16 14.99 -10.52
N SER A 38 -24.39 14.77 -10.17
CA SER A 38 -25.18 15.47 -9.18
C SER A 38 -25.93 14.48 -8.29
N GLY A 39 -25.18 13.74 -7.46
CA GLY A 39 -25.74 13.00 -6.35
C GLY A 39 -26.19 11.58 -6.65
N GLY A 40 -25.65 10.62 -5.90
CA GLY A 40 -26.23 9.29 -5.70
C GLY A 40 -27.14 9.30 -4.47
N THR A 41 -28.13 8.42 -4.44
CA THR A 41 -29.01 8.25 -3.29
C THR A 41 -28.68 6.95 -2.59
N VAL A 42 -28.41 6.99 -1.30
CA VAL A 42 -28.40 5.80 -0.43
C VAL A 42 -29.74 5.78 0.31
N THR A 43 -30.50 4.71 0.13
CA THR A 43 -31.70 4.47 0.92
C THR A 43 -31.41 3.41 1.94
N GLY A 44 -31.44 3.76 3.24
CA GLY A 44 -31.48 2.83 4.36
C GLY A 44 -32.89 2.83 4.95
N GLU A 45 -33.29 1.76 5.63
CA GLU A 45 -34.44 1.80 6.51
C GLU A 45 -34.10 2.64 7.73
N GLY A 46 -34.31 3.95 7.64
CA GLY A 46 -34.01 4.94 8.69
C GLY A 46 -33.80 6.33 8.08
N GLU A 47 -34.50 7.29 8.61
CA GLU A 47 -34.65 8.64 8.08
C GLU A 47 -33.33 9.38 7.81
N ASP A 48 -33.29 10.11 6.67
CA ASP A 48 -32.40 11.24 6.34
C ASP A 48 -30.88 11.03 6.29
N SER A 49 -30.40 10.26 5.32
CA SER A 49 -29.00 10.44 4.86
C SER A 49 -28.96 11.22 3.55
N ARG A 50 -28.39 12.42 3.57
CA ARG A 50 -28.13 13.21 2.37
C ARG A 50 -26.76 12.87 1.81
N LEU A 51 -26.73 12.38 0.56
CA LEU A 51 -25.49 12.19 -0.17
C LEU A 51 -25.20 13.39 -1.04
N THR A 52 -23.97 13.90 -0.97
CA THR A 52 -23.48 14.92 -1.86
C THR A 52 -22.38 14.31 -2.75
N GLY A 53 -22.59 14.32 -4.06
CA GLY A 53 -21.58 13.89 -5.04
C GLY A 53 -20.81 15.10 -5.56
N CYS A 54 -19.49 14.96 -5.66
CA CYS A 54 -18.64 15.90 -6.35
C CYS A 54 -17.94 15.17 -7.51
N ALA A 55 -18.15 15.67 -8.73
CA ALA A 55 -17.37 15.23 -9.88
C ALA A 55 -16.17 16.15 -10.05
N THR A 56 -14.99 15.60 -10.34
CA THR A 56 -13.85 16.43 -10.73
C THR A 56 -14.20 17.24 -11.98
N THR A 57 -13.75 18.45 -12.06
CA THR A 57 -14.17 19.56 -12.92
C THR A 57 -14.15 19.36 -14.44
N SER A 58 -13.81 18.19 -14.95
CA SER A 58 -13.92 17.88 -16.37
C SER A 58 -15.29 17.34 -16.79
N ALA A 59 -16.21 17.12 -15.86
CA ALA A 59 -17.61 16.80 -16.19
C ALA A 59 -18.35 18.07 -16.62
N ALA A 60 -17.93 18.65 -17.74
CA ALA A 60 -18.79 19.54 -18.52
C ALA A 60 -20.11 18.81 -18.78
N ALA A 61 -21.22 19.54 -18.74
CA ALA A 61 -22.58 19.07 -19.00
C ALA A 61 -22.68 18.40 -20.39
N GLY A 62 -22.20 17.16 -20.48
CA GLY A 62 -22.35 16.27 -21.63
C GLY A 62 -23.49 15.29 -21.45
N PRO A 63 -23.90 14.57 -22.49
CA PRO A 63 -24.89 13.51 -22.37
C PRO A 63 -24.42 12.48 -21.35
N ARG A 64 -25.36 12.00 -20.52
CA ARG A 64 -25.07 11.01 -19.47
C ARG A 64 -24.45 9.75 -20.09
N PRO A 65 -23.29 9.28 -19.60
CA PRO A 65 -22.73 8.04 -20.12
C PRO A 65 -23.69 6.87 -19.81
N VAL A 66 -23.96 6.06 -20.80
CA VAL A 66 -24.76 4.85 -20.63
C VAL A 66 -23.83 3.76 -20.08
N VAL A 67 -24.14 3.24 -18.90
CA VAL A 67 -23.43 2.09 -18.33
C VAL A 67 -23.76 0.86 -19.19
N ARG A 68 -22.75 0.28 -19.80
CA ARG A 68 -22.87 -0.91 -20.65
C ARG A 68 -22.62 -2.19 -19.86
N ARG A 69 -21.63 -2.17 -19.00
CA ARG A 69 -21.24 -3.31 -18.18
C ARG A 69 -20.71 -2.81 -16.85
N SER A 70 -21.03 -3.56 -15.81
CA SER A 70 -20.36 -3.41 -14.52
C SER A 70 -20.02 -4.78 -13.95
N ALA A 71 -18.90 -4.86 -13.23
CA ALA A 71 -18.47 -6.08 -12.57
C ALA A 71 -17.75 -5.72 -11.26
N VAL A 72 -18.03 -6.48 -10.22
CA VAL A 72 -17.26 -6.39 -8.96
C VAL A 72 -15.93 -7.09 -9.19
N LEU A 73 -14.85 -6.42 -8.86
CA LEU A 73 -13.51 -7.00 -8.91
C LEU A 73 -13.39 -8.06 -7.81
N ALA A 74 -13.12 -9.29 -8.22
CA ALA A 74 -12.90 -10.40 -7.29
C ALA A 74 -11.51 -10.28 -6.66
N GLY A 75 -11.41 -10.46 -5.34
CA GLY A 75 -10.17 -10.44 -4.58
C GLY A 75 -10.39 -9.98 -3.14
N GLU A 76 -9.40 -10.22 -2.29
CA GLU A 76 -9.36 -9.63 -0.95
C GLU A 76 -8.98 -8.15 -1.08
N GLN A 77 -9.90 -7.27 -0.69
CA GLN A 77 -9.72 -5.83 -0.75
C GLN A 77 -10.32 -5.17 0.49
N SER A 78 -9.72 -4.07 0.94
CA SER A 78 -10.28 -3.21 2.00
C SER A 78 -11.64 -2.62 1.61
N ASN A 79 -11.86 -2.43 0.29
CA ASN A 79 -13.02 -1.80 -0.31
C ASN A 79 -13.78 -2.75 -1.24
N THR A 80 -14.99 -2.38 -1.65
CA THR A 80 -15.67 -3.02 -2.77
C THR A 80 -15.35 -2.25 -4.04
N SER A 81 -14.59 -2.87 -4.94
CA SER A 81 -14.20 -2.25 -6.21
C SER A 81 -15.11 -2.72 -7.34
N ILE A 82 -15.68 -1.77 -8.10
CA ILE A 82 -16.62 -2.01 -9.18
C ILE A 82 -16.03 -1.42 -10.46
N ILE A 83 -15.80 -2.26 -11.46
CA ILE A 83 -15.38 -1.81 -12.79
C ILE A 83 -16.64 -1.46 -13.59
N VAL A 84 -16.66 -0.27 -14.19
CA VAL A 84 -17.77 0.24 -14.98
C VAL A 84 -17.28 0.61 -16.38
N GLU A 85 -17.88 0.02 -17.39
CA GLU A 85 -17.68 0.35 -18.80
C GLU A 85 -18.85 1.18 -19.31
N THR A 86 -18.55 2.31 -19.96
CA THR A 86 -19.56 3.24 -20.49
C THR A 86 -19.37 3.43 -22.00
N GLY A 87 -20.46 3.76 -22.73
CA GLY A 87 -20.40 4.00 -24.18
C GLY A 87 -20.17 2.73 -25.02
N GLU A 88 -19.84 2.91 -26.30
CA GLU A 88 -19.43 1.80 -27.17
C GLU A 88 -17.99 1.33 -26.84
N PRO A 89 -17.61 0.08 -27.20
CA PRO A 89 -16.27 -0.43 -26.93
C PRO A 89 -15.20 0.49 -27.52
N GLY A 90 -14.31 1.00 -26.66
CA GLY A 90 -13.20 1.88 -27.06
C GLY A 90 -13.54 3.38 -27.11
N GLU A 91 -14.79 3.80 -26.90
CA GLU A 91 -15.18 5.22 -26.89
C GLU A 91 -14.78 5.93 -25.60
N SER A 92 -14.77 5.24 -24.48
CA SER A 92 -14.34 5.80 -23.20
C SER A 92 -13.50 4.80 -22.40
N ALA A 93 -12.53 5.29 -21.65
CA ALA A 93 -11.78 4.45 -20.71
C ALA A 93 -12.72 3.93 -19.62
N PRO A 94 -12.63 2.65 -19.23
CA PRO A 94 -13.40 2.12 -18.12
C PRO A 94 -13.01 2.81 -16.81
N VAL A 95 -13.93 2.81 -15.86
CA VAL A 95 -13.79 3.44 -14.56
C VAL A 95 -13.84 2.36 -13.48
N ILE A 96 -12.99 2.47 -12.46
CA ILE A 96 -13.13 1.68 -11.24
C ILE A 96 -13.69 2.56 -10.13
N ILE A 97 -14.72 2.06 -9.46
CA ILE A 97 -15.36 2.72 -8.32
C ILE A 97 -15.01 1.92 -7.07
N LYS A 98 -14.26 2.52 -6.15
CA LYS A 98 -14.01 1.99 -4.82
C LYS A 98 -15.14 2.44 -3.89
N VAL A 99 -15.92 1.53 -3.36
CA VAL A 99 -16.92 1.80 -2.31
C VAL A 99 -16.28 1.47 -0.97
N PHE A 100 -16.11 2.47 -0.13
CA PHE A 100 -15.43 2.31 1.18
C PHE A 100 -16.29 1.49 2.14
N ARG A 101 -15.74 0.39 2.67
CA ARG A 101 -16.43 -0.48 3.63
C ARG A 101 -16.38 0.07 5.04
N VAL A 102 -15.35 0.84 5.36
CA VAL A 102 -15.19 1.53 6.63
C VAL A 102 -15.33 3.01 6.37
N LEU A 103 -16.39 3.59 6.93
CA LEU A 103 -16.64 5.02 6.83
C LEU A 103 -15.86 5.76 7.91
N GLN A 104 -15.25 6.86 7.52
CA GLN A 104 -14.41 7.66 8.40
C GLN A 104 -14.72 9.13 8.20
N SER A 105 -14.73 9.87 9.30
CA SER A 105 -14.95 11.31 9.27
C SER A 105 -13.76 12.01 8.62
N GLY A 106 -14.04 12.97 7.75
CA GLY A 106 -13.03 13.74 7.02
C GLY A 106 -12.68 13.14 5.67
N ASP A 107 -11.56 13.63 5.11
CA ASP A 107 -11.11 13.25 3.78
C ASP A 107 -10.44 11.87 3.79
N ASN A 108 -10.88 11.02 2.88
CA ASN A 108 -10.19 9.76 2.65
C ASN A 108 -8.82 10.02 1.99
N PRO A 109 -7.71 9.44 2.51
CA PRO A 109 -6.36 9.70 2.00
C PRO A 109 -6.21 9.34 0.52
N ASP A 110 -6.83 8.25 0.05
CA ASP A 110 -6.76 7.82 -1.35
C ASP A 110 -7.37 8.87 -2.28
N VAL A 111 -8.51 9.44 -1.90
CA VAL A 111 -9.17 10.52 -2.65
C VAL A 111 -8.32 11.80 -2.63
N ALA A 112 -7.90 12.24 -1.46
CA ALA A 112 -7.18 13.50 -1.29
C ALA A 112 -5.82 13.48 -2.01
N VAL A 113 -5.04 12.41 -1.84
CA VAL A 113 -3.70 12.30 -2.40
C VAL A 113 -3.74 12.12 -3.92
N GLN A 114 -4.56 11.22 -4.45
CA GLN A 114 -4.66 11.02 -5.89
C GLN A 114 -5.21 12.26 -6.61
N SER A 115 -6.20 12.96 -6.02
CA SER A 115 -6.72 14.19 -6.60
C SER A 115 -5.64 15.28 -6.66
N ALA A 116 -4.89 15.49 -5.59
CA ALA A 116 -3.81 16.47 -5.56
C ALA A 116 -2.70 16.16 -6.57
N LEU A 117 -2.30 14.87 -6.70
CA LEU A 117 -1.33 14.44 -7.70
C LEU A 117 -1.82 14.71 -9.13
N ALA A 118 -3.08 14.38 -9.42
CA ALA A 118 -3.67 14.61 -10.74
C ALA A 118 -3.84 16.09 -11.05
N GLU A 119 -4.27 16.92 -10.09
CA GLU A 119 -4.39 18.37 -10.22
C GLU A 119 -3.02 19.04 -10.49
N ALA A 120 -1.96 18.50 -9.90
CA ALA A 120 -0.59 18.94 -10.19
C ALA A 120 -0.05 18.41 -11.54
N GLY A 121 -0.85 17.66 -12.32
CA GLY A 121 -0.48 17.14 -13.63
C GLY A 121 0.35 15.87 -13.60
N SER A 122 0.43 15.17 -12.47
CA SER A 122 1.15 13.90 -12.37
C SER A 122 0.47 12.81 -13.23
N THR A 123 1.27 12.10 -14.01
CA THR A 123 0.83 10.91 -14.77
C THR A 123 1.09 9.60 -13.99
N ARG A 124 1.64 9.71 -12.77
CA ARG A 124 2.01 8.57 -11.92
C ARG A 124 0.84 7.99 -11.12
N VAL A 125 -0.37 8.50 -11.32
CA VAL A 125 -1.60 7.97 -10.69
C VAL A 125 -2.69 7.81 -11.74
N PRO A 126 -3.66 6.91 -11.53
CA PRO A 126 -4.87 6.88 -12.35
C PRO A 126 -5.59 8.21 -12.24
N ARG A 127 -6.19 8.65 -13.33
CA ARG A 127 -6.93 9.93 -13.35
C ARG A 127 -8.20 9.80 -12.48
N PRO A 128 -8.37 10.64 -11.45
CA PRO A 128 -9.62 10.73 -10.70
C PRO A 128 -10.80 11.12 -11.62
N VAL A 129 -11.93 10.48 -11.40
CA VAL A 129 -13.18 10.77 -12.13
C VAL A 129 -14.17 11.50 -11.24
N GLY A 130 -14.22 11.13 -9.94
CA GLY A 130 -15.08 11.77 -8.96
C GLY A 130 -15.18 10.97 -7.69
N TRP A 131 -15.92 11.49 -6.72
CA TRP A 131 -16.17 10.85 -5.44
C TRP A 131 -17.58 11.16 -4.94
N VAL A 132 -18.01 10.40 -3.96
CA VAL A 132 -19.28 10.59 -3.25
C VAL A 132 -18.96 10.84 -1.79
N THR A 133 -19.50 11.91 -1.22
CA THR A 133 -19.47 12.18 0.21
C THR A 133 -20.88 12.05 0.81
N GLY A 134 -20.96 11.87 2.12
CA GLY A 134 -22.22 11.81 2.81
C GLY A 134 -22.07 12.00 4.32
N ASP A 135 -23.21 12.16 4.97
CA ASP A 135 -23.31 12.32 6.40
C ASP A 135 -23.88 11.06 7.04
N TRP A 136 -23.38 10.69 8.23
CA TRP A 136 -23.90 9.56 9.01
C TRP A 136 -23.80 9.84 10.51
N PRO A 137 -24.61 9.16 11.34
CA PRO A 137 -24.48 9.26 12.79
C PRO A 137 -23.11 8.81 13.27
N HIS A 138 -22.43 9.63 14.08
CA HIS A 138 -21.16 9.26 14.69
C HIS A 138 -21.41 8.39 15.95
N PRO A 139 -20.62 7.33 16.21
CA PRO A 139 -20.80 6.47 17.39
C PRO A 139 -20.77 7.24 18.73
N ASP A 140 -19.93 8.28 18.83
CA ASP A 140 -19.78 9.12 20.02
C ASP A 140 -20.80 10.27 20.09
N GLY A 141 -21.79 10.28 19.20
CA GLY A 141 -22.83 11.30 19.08
C GLY A 141 -22.50 12.37 18.04
N GLY A 142 -23.56 12.99 17.51
CA GLY A 142 -23.45 13.96 16.42
C GLY A 142 -23.44 13.33 15.03
N THR A 143 -23.00 14.10 14.04
CA THR A 143 -22.98 13.71 12.63
C THR A 143 -21.52 13.72 12.12
N ALA A 144 -21.08 12.63 11.54
CA ALA A 144 -19.84 12.53 10.81
C ALA A 144 -20.10 12.82 9.33
N HIS A 145 -19.10 13.39 8.64
CA HIS A 145 -19.10 13.63 7.20
C HIS A 145 -17.81 13.09 6.60
N GLY A 146 -17.87 12.48 5.41
CA GLY A 146 -16.67 11.97 4.74
C GLY A 146 -16.99 11.29 3.40
N HIS A 147 -15.95 10.67 2.82
CA HIS A 147 -16.06 9.98 1.54
C HIS A 147 -16.69 8.59 1.70
N LEU A 148 -17.62 8.27 0.80
CA LEU A 148 -18.32 6.98 0.72
C LEU A 148 -17.82 6.14 -0.44
N ALA A 149 -17.44 6.77 -1.55
CA ALA A 149 -16.92 6.12 -2.73
C ALA A 149 -15.97 7.04 -3.49
N PHE A 150 -15.05 6.42 -4.24
CA PHE A 150 -14.10 7.09 -5.13
C PHE A 150 -14.08 6.41 -6.49
N ALA A 151 -14.16 7.19 -7.55
CA ALA A 151 -14.10 6.74 -8.92
C ALA A 151 -12.84 7.26 -9.60
N GLN A 152 -12.12 6.37 -10.27
CA GLN A 152 -10.90 6.70 -11.01
C GLN A 152 -10.82 5.91 -12.31
N GLU A 153 -9.92 6.31 -13.20
CA GLU A 153 -9.56 5.57 -14.39
C GLU A 153 -9.23 4.11 -14.04
N PHE A 154 -9.82 3.17 -14.75
CA PHE A 154 -9.43 1.76 -14.70
C PHE A 154 -8.43 1.48 -15.81
N LEU A 155 -7.34 0.84 -15.49
CA LEU A 155 -6.26 0.48 -16.40
C LEU A 155 -6.38 -1.01 -16.77
N PRO A 156 -7.05 -1.37 -17.88
CA PRO A 156 -7.30 -2.76 -18.21
C PRO A 156 -6.02 -3.45 -18.72
N GLY A 157 -5.88 -4.74 -18.39
CA GLY A 157 -4.82 -5.59 -18.94
C GLY A 157 -3.40 -5.31 -18.42
N VAL A 158 -3.24 -4.39 -17.45
CA VAL A 158 -1.96 -4.12 -16.81
C VAL A 158 -1.66 -5.11 -15.70
N GLN A 159 -0.38 -5.34 -15.44
CA GLN A 159 0.07 -6.14 -14.31
C GLN A 159 0.60 -5.23 -13.20
N ASP A 160 0.46 -5.70 -11.96
CA ASP A 160 1.16 -5.07 -10.85
C ASP A 160 2.66 -5.37 -10.88
N ALA A 161 3.45 -4.48 -10.28
CA ALA A 161 4.90 -4.62 -10.24
C ALA A 161 5.35 -5.84 -9.43
N TRP A 162 4.52 -6.32 -8.49
CA TRP A 162 4.80 -7.55 -7.74
C TRP A 162 4.88 -8.77 -8.68
N ARG A 163 3.89 -8.95 -9.55
CA ARG A 163 3.88 -10.04 -10.52
C ARG A 163 5.02 -9.93 -11.52
N THR A 164 5.27 -8.72 -12.01
CA THR A 164 6.39 -8.45 -12.93
C THR A 164 7.74 -8.78 -12.28
N ALA A 165 7.96 -8.37 -11.04
CA ALA A 165 9.16 -8.63 -10.27
C ALA A 165 9.34 -10.13 -9.95
N LEU A 166 8.25 -10.83 -9.55
CA LEU A 166 8.30 -12.28 -9.28
C LEU A 166 8.69 -13.07 -10.54
N VAL A 167 8.14 -12.71 -11.70
CA VAL A 167 8.51 -13.37 -12.97
C VAL A 167 9.99 -13.12 -13.29
N ALA A 168 10.46 -11.88 -13.18
CA ALA A 168 11.85 -11.53 -13.41
C ALA A 168 12.79 -12.27 -12.43
N ALA A 169 12.47 -12.28 -11.13
CA ALA A 169 13.27 -12.97 -10.14
C ALA A 169 13.28 -14.48 -10.33
N ARG A 170 12.14 -15.10 -10.68
CA ARG A 170 12.06 -16.55 -10.96
C ARG A 170 12.95 -16.95 -12.12
N GLU A 171 12.93 -16.17 -13.19
CA GLU A 171 13.71 -16.42 -14.41
C GLU A 171 15.14 -15.88 -14.34
N ASP A 172 15.55 -15.30 -13.22
CA ASP A 172 16.86 -14.65 -13.03
C ASP A 172 17.13 -13.53 -14.05
N ARG A 173 16.05 -12.84 -14.47
CA ARG A 173 16.18 -11.72 -15.41
C ARG A 173 16.57 -10.44 -14.66
N ASP A 174 17.41 -9.65 -15.28
CA ASP A 174 17.77 -8.32 -14.77
C ASP A 174 16.52 -7.46 -14.63
N PHE A 175 16.38 -6.84 -13.47
CA PHE A 175 15.27 -5.94 -13.12
C PHE A 175 15.78 -4.54 -12.73
N THR A 176 17.07 -4.29 -12.87
CA THR A 176 17.70 -3.06 -12.37
C THR A 176 17.18 -1.81 -13.07
N ASP A 177 16.99 -1.84 -14.38
CA ASP A 177 16.43 -0.68 -15.09
C ASP A 177 14.98 -0.39 -14.65
N ARG A 178 14.16 -1.42 -14.50
CA ARG A 178 12.79 -1.28 -14.02
C ARG A 178 12.73 -0.78 -12.56
N ALA A 179 13.62 -1.28 -11.71
CA ALA A 179 13.73 -0.81 -10.33
C ALA A 179 14.20 0.65 -10.26
N ARG A 180 15.15 1.06 -11.12
CA ARG A 180 15.60 2.45 -11.24
C ARG A 180 14.46 3.37 -11.67
N GLU A 181 13.70 2.99 -12.70
CA GLU A 181 12.51 3.72 -13.14
C GLU A 181 11.46 3.85 -12.03
N LEU A 182 11.30 2.81 -11.20
CA LEU A 182 10.40 2.85 -10.05
C LEU A 182 10.89 3.82 -8.99
N GLY A 183 12.20 3.89 -8.74
CA GLY A 183 12.81 4.90 -7.87
C GLY A 183 12.54 6.33 -8.36
N VAL A 184 12.69 6.57 -9.66
CA VAL A 184 12.35 7.86 -10.29
C VAL A 184 10.88 8.18 -10.08
N ALA A 185 9.96 7.25 -10.38
CA ALA A 185 8.52 7.47 -10.24
C ALA A 185 8.12 7.78 -8.79
N THR A 186 8.72 7.08 -7.81
CA THR A 186 8.52 7.33 -6.39
C THR A 186 8.96 8.74 -5.99
N ALA A 187 10.13 9.16 -6.43
CA ALA A 187 10.65 10.50 -6.14
C ALA A 187 9.80 11.61 -6.79
N GLU A 188 9.30 11.41 -8.01
CA GLU A 188 8.37 12.34 -8.67
C GLU A 188 7.06 12.49 -7.88
N VAL A 189 6.50 11.40 -7.39
CA VAL A 189 5.30 11.44 -6.54
C VAL A 189 5.58 12.18 -5.24
N HIS A 190 6.68 11.86 -4.55
CA HIS A 190 7.06 12.55 -3.30
C HIS A 190 7.28 14.05 -3.52
N ALA A 191 7.94 14.44 -4.61
CA ALA A 191 8.15 15.86 -4.95
C ALA A 191 6.82 16.57 -5.20
N THR A 192 5.90 15.93 -5.93
CA THR A 192 4.57 16.47 -6.22
C THR A 192 3.74 16.62 -4.93
N LEU A 193 3.76 15.60 -4.05
CA LEU A 193 3.08 15.66 -2.75
C LEU A 193 3.64 16.76 -1.85
N ARG A 194 4.96 16.94 -1.85
CA ARG A 194 5.64 18.03 -1.14
C ARG A 194 5.19 19.39 -1.67
N GLY A 195 5.06 19.54 -2.98
CA GLY A 195 4.55 20.74 -3.61
C GLY A 195 3.09 21.05 -3.30
N SER A 196 2.25 20.01 -3.22
CA SER A 196 0.79 20.16 -3.01
C SER A 196 0.40 20.35 -1.55
N PHE A 197 1.07 19.64 -0.63
CA PHE A 197 0.71 19.62 0.80
C PHE A 197 1.74 20.33 1.70
N GLY A 198 2.91 20.67 1.17
CA GLY A 198 4.02 21.23 1.95
C GLY A 198 4.79 20.17 2.74
N THR A 199 5.66 20.66 3.61
CA THR A 199 6.45 19.86 4.56
C THR A 199 6.27 20.40 5.96
N GLU A 200 6.47 19.53 6.95
CA GLU A 200 6.49 19.89 8.36
C GLU A 200 7.84 19.55 8.97
N GLU A 201 8.38 20.47 9.77
CA GLU A 201 9.58 20.18 10.54
C GLU A 201 9.29 19.10 11.60
N LEU A 202 10.21 18.17 11.73
CA LEU A 202 10.11 17.13 12.74
C LEU A 202 10.49 17.65 14.11
N THR A 203 9.48 17.87 14.98
CA THR A 203 9.75 18.30 16.36
C THR A 203 10.34 17.14 17.20
N PRO A 204 11.07 17.46 18.29
CA PRO A 204 11.59 16.43 19.20
C PRO A 204 10.49 15.50 19.74
N GLU A 205 9.31 16.05 20.05
CA GLU A 205 8.16 15.28 20.58
C GLU A 205 7.61 14.32 19.51
N ARG A 206 7.52 14.78 18.27
CA ARG A 206 7.07 13.93 17.15
C ARG A 206 8.07 12.81 16.88
N ARG A 207 9.39 13.13 16.91
CA ARG A 207 10.46 12.12 16.80
C ARG A 207 10.33 11.08 17.89
N ALA A 208 10.19 11.50 19.15
CA ALA A 208 10.00 10.59 20.29
C ALA A 208 8.80 9.67 20.08
N THR A 209 7.65 10.23 19.65
CA THR A 209 6.44 9.46 19.33
C THR A 209 6.70 8.39 18.26
N ILE A 210 7.44 8.73 17.20
CA ILE A 210 7.78 7.76 16.14
C ILE A 210 8.65 6.64 16.71
N LEU A 211 9.71 7.00 17.46
CA LEU A 211 10.62 6.02 18.08
C LEU A 211 9.89 5.09 19.07
N ASP A 212 8.94 5.62 19.84
CA ASP A 212 8.16 4.81 20.77
C ASP A 212 7.25 3.83 20.03
N ARG A 213 6.72 4.20 18.87
CA ARG A 213 5.95 3.29 18.00
C ARG A 213 6.83 2.17 17.43
N LEU A 214 8.08 2.48 17.01
CA LEU A 214 9.03 1.47 16.55
C LEU A 214 9.30 0.44 17.66
N ARG A 215 9.52 0.90 18.89
CA ARG A 215 9.73 0.03 20.07
C ARG A 215 8.49 -0.81 20.42
N ALA A 216 7.30 -0.19 20.37
CA ALA A 216 6.05 -0.91 20.61
C ALA A 216 5.84 -2.02 19.59
N ARG A 217 6.10 -1.75 18.31
CA ARG A 217 5.99 -2.76 17.24
C ARG A 217 6.98 -3.92 17.44
N HIS A 218 8.18 -3.64 17.90
CA HIS A 218 9.12 -4.69 18.29
C HIS A 218 8.57 -5.57 19.41
N THR A 219 8.00 -4.97 20.46
CA THR A 219 7.36 -5.70 21.56
C THR A 219 6.21 -6.58 21.05
N ASP A 220 5.38 -6.07 20.15
CA ASP A 220 4.28 -6.82 19.54
C ASP A 220 4.81 -8.00 18.72
N ALA A 221 5.87 -7.78 17.92
CA ALA A 221 6.49 -8.84 17.12
C ALA A 221 7.12 -9.95 17.99
N VAL A 222 7.79 -9.60 19.09
CA VAL A 222 8.32 -10.56 20.07
C VAL A 222 7.18 -11.32 20.76
N THR A 223 6.05 -10.67 21.02
CA THR A 223 4.86 -11.34 21.60
C THR A 223 4.30 -12.41 20.65
N GLU A 224 4.23 -12.12 19.35
CA GLU A 224 3.73 -13.07 18.34
C GLU A 224 4.78 -14.16 18.01
N VAL A 225 6.07 -13.78 17.98
CA VAL A 225 7.19 -14.68 17.63
C VAL A 225 8.29 -14.54 18.67
N PRO A 226 8.22 -15.26 19.82
CA PRO A 226 9.16 -15.11 20.95
C PRO A 226 10.65 -15.32 20.60
N ALA A 227 10.95 -16.07 19.53
CA ALA A 227 12.32 -16.27 19.06
C ALA A 227 13.02 -14.96 18.65
N LEU A 228 12.26 -13.90 18.32
CA LEU A 228 12.84 -12.60 18.00
C LEU A 228 13.53 -11.91 19.18
N SER A 229 13.28 -12.34 20.41
CA SER A 229 13.97 -11.81 21.61
C SER A 229 15.49 -12.04 21.57
N GLU A 230 15.98 -12.97 20.77
CA GLU A 230 17.43 -13.14 20.53
C GLU A 230 18.08 -11.91 19.89
N TYR A 231 17.29 -11.00 19.27
CA TYR A 231 17.73 -9.79 18.59
C TYR A 231 17.44 -8.50 19.36
N ASP A 232 16.92 -8.55 20.60
CA ASP A 232 16.47 -7.39 21.37
C ASP A 232 17.55 -6.29 21.48
N GLU A 233 18.79 -6.68 21.78
CA GLU A 233 19.90 -5.74 21.91
C GLU A 233 20.24 -5.06 20.58
N GLN A 234 20.26 -5.82 19.49
CA GLN A 234 20.59 -5.33 18.17
C GLN A 234 19.47 -4.42 17.63
N VAL A 235 18.19 -4.81 17.81
CA VAL A 235 17.03 -3.96 17.46
C VAL A 235 17.09 -2.65 18.24
N THR A 236 17.35 -2.70 19.54
CA THR A 236 17.50 -1.51 20.37
C THR A 236 18.64 -0.61 19.88
N SER A 237 19.77 -1.20 19.45
CA SER A 237 20.90 -0.47 18.89
C SER A 237 20.53 0.24 17.57
N VAL A 238 19.77 -0.40 16.66
CA VAL A 238 19.29 0.22 15.43
C VAL A 238 18.41 1.43 15.73
N PHE A 239 17.47 1.30 16.66
CA PHE A 239 16.59 2.42 17.05
C PHE A 239 17.33 3.53 17.79
N ALA A 240 18.36 3.20 18.57
CA ALA A 240 19.23 4.20 19.21
C ALA A 240 20.04 4.97 18.16
N ALA A 241 20.61 4.29 17.17
CA ALA A 241 21.32 4.96 16.07
C ALA A 241 20.42 5.90 15.28
N ALA A 242 19.17 5.48 15.01
CA ALA A 242 18.19 6.35 14.38
C ALA A 242 17.85 7.57 15.26
N ALA A 243 17.75 7.42 16.57
CA ALA A 243 17.43 8.52 17.49
C ALA A 243 18.50 9.64 17.46
N GLU A 244 19.76 9.30 17.22
CA GLU A 244 20.88 10.25 17.15
C GLU A 244 21.11 10.81 15.73
N ALA A 245 20.45 10.26 14.71
CA ALA A 245 20.63 10.68 13.32
C ALA A 245 19.87 11.97 13.00
N ASP A 246 20.24 12.61 11.89
CA ASP A 246 19.46 13.67 11.29
C ASP A 246 18.26 13.09 10.53
N TRP A 247 17.07 13.60 10.84
CA TRP A 247 15.84 13.17 10.21
C TRP A 247 15.36 14.19 9.18
N PRO A 248 14.91 13.74 8.00
CA PRO A 248 14.32 14.65 7.02
C PRO A 248 12.97 15.20 7.52
N PRO A 249 12.47 16.30 6.92
CA PRO A 249 11.15 16.82 7.23
C PRO A 249 10.04 15.81 6.86
N LEU A 250 8.89 15.96 7.52
CA LEU A 250 7.71 15.17 7.25
C LEU A 250 6.94 15.74 6.05
N GLN A 251 6.30 14.87 5.27
CA GLN A 251 5.42 15.23 4.16
C GLN A 251 4.29 14.22 4.00
N ARG A 252 3.33 14.49 3.13
CA ARG A 252 2.39 13.46 2.68
C ARG A 252 3.13 12.38 1.91
N ILE A 253 2.76 11.14 2.15
CA ILE A 253 3.36 9.95 1.55
C ILE A 253 2.28 8.98 1.10
N HIS A 254 2.65 7.88 0.46
CA HIS A 254 1.75 6.78 0.13
C HIS A 254 1.29 6.05 1.41
N GLY A 255 2.24 5.73 2.30
CA GLY A 255 2.00 5.17 3.63
C GLY A 255 1.84 3.65 3.70
N ASP A 256 1.59 2.95 2.58
CA ASP A 256 1.65 1.48 2.46
C ASP A 256 2.24 1.08 1.10
N TYR A 257 3.44 1.59 0.82
CA TYR A 257 4.06 1.49 -0.48
C TYR A 257 4.85 0.19 -0.67
N HIS A 258 4.45 -0.60 -1.64
CA HIS A 258 5.08 -1.86 -2.02
C HIS A 258 4.79 -2.18 -3.49
N LEU A 259 5.46 -3.21 -4.06
CA LEU A 259 5.29 -3.59 -5.47
C LEU A 259 3.84 -3.89 -5.88
N GLY A 260 3.00 -4.36 -4.96
CA GLY A 260 1.58 -4.62 -5.23
C GLY A 260 0.74 -3.35 -5.42
N GLN A 261 1.25 -2.17 -5.02
CA GLN A 261 0.57 -0.87 -5.17
C GLN A 261 1.11 -0.08 -6.37
N VAL A 262 1.77 -0.77 -7.31
CA VAL A 262 2.32 -0.16 -8.51
C VAL A 262 1.92 -0.97 -9.73
N LEU A 263 1.41 -0.30 -10.76
CA LEU A 263 0.98 -0.91 -12.02
C LEU A 263 2.00 -0.62 -13.11
N ASP A 264 2.29 -1.63 -13.94
CA ASP A 264 3.12 -1.49 -15.15
C ASP A 264 2.23 -1.10 -16.35
N VAL A 265 2.19 0.19 -16.65
CA VAL A 265 1.28 0.73 -17.66
C VAL A 265 2.07 1.02 -18.94
N PRO A 266 1.71 0.40 -20.09
CA PRO A 266 2.32 0.72 -21.37
C PRO A 266 2.31 2.24 -21.63
N ASP A 267 3.39 2.77 -22.18
CA ASP A 267 3.57 4.19 -22.54
C ASP A 267 3.54 5.21 -21.38
N ARG A 268 3.17 4.79 -20.16
CA ARG A 268 3.22 5.62 -18.93
C ARG A 268 4.29 5.18 -17.95
N GLY A 269 4.74 3.92 -18.04
CA GLY A 269 5.62 3.30 -17.06
C GLY A 269 4.89 2.99 -15.75
N TRP A 270 5.55 3.22 -14.61
CA TRP A 270 5.02 2.92 -13.30
C TRP A 270 3.94 3.90 -12.86
N VAL A 271 2.77 3.38 -12.46
CA VAL A 271 1.60 4.12 -11.96
C VAL A 271 1.26 3.61 -10.57
N LEU A 272 1.23 4.49 -9.59
CA LEU A 272 0.97 4.18 -8.19
C LEU A 272 -0.53 4.24 -7.90
N VAL A 273 -1.00 3.34 -7.05
CA VAL A 273 -2.43 3.21 -6.69
C VAL A 273 -2.57 2.97 -5.19
N ASP A 274 -3.75 3.25 -4.64
CA ASP A 274 -4.14 2.86 -3.28
C ASP A 274 -3.41 3.59 -2.15
N PHE A 275 -3.59 4.91 -2.11
CA PHE A 275 -2.97 5.80 -1.11
C PHE A 275 -3.70 5.80 0.25
N GLU A 276 -4.34 4.69 0.63
CA GLU A 276 -5.07 4.60 1.91
C GLU A 276 -4.15 4.52 3.13
N GLY A 277 -2.86 4.22 2.93
CA GLY A 277 -1.91 3.98 4.01
C GLY A 277 -2.09 2.61 4.67
N GLU A 278 -1.22 2.30 5.64
CA GLU A 278 -1.12 0.97 6.28
C GLU A 278 -2.42 0.60 7.02
N PRO A 279 -3.09 -0.54 6.68
CA PRO A 279 -4.42 -0.87 7.18
C PRO A 279 -4.55 -0.98 8.71
N LEU A 280 -3.48 -1.38 9.41
CA LEU A 280 -3.49 -1.51 10.87
C LEU A 280 -3.28 -0.18 11.61
N ARG A 281 -2.97 0.92 10.92
CA ARG A 281 -2.92 2.25 11.52
C ARG A 281 -4.31 2.86 11.62
N PRO A 282 -4.61 3.60 12.69
CA PRO A 282 -5.81 4.45 12.74
C PRO A 282 -5.83 5.43 11.58
N LEU A 283 -7.01 5.71 11.01
CA LEU A 283 -7.09 6.59 9.84
C LEU A 283 -6.57 7.99 10.11
N GLU A 284 -6.87 8.53 11.27
CA GLU A 284 -6.37 9.84 11.70
C GLU A 284 -4.85 9.95 11.56
N GLU A 285 -4.13 8.84 11.80
CA GLU A 285 -2.69 8.78 11.63
C GLU A 285 -2.23 8.66 10.17
N ARG A 286 -3.04 8.00 9.33
CA ARG A 286 -2.74 7.83 7.89
C ARG A 286 -2.86 9.14 7.12
N THR A 287 -3.61 10.11 7.65
CA THR A 287 -3.77 11.44 7.06
C THR A 287 -2.69 12.43 7.48
N LEU A 288 -1.85 12.08 8.45
CA LEU A 288 -0.76 12.94 8.93
C LEU A 288 0.48 12.84 8.03
N PRO A 289 1.27 13.91 7.93
CA PRO A 289 2.60 13.85 7.33
C PRO A 289 3.49 12.81 8.03
N ASP A 290 4.29 12.09 7.25
CA ASP A 290 5.27 11.09 7.73
C ASP A 290 6.57 11.21 6.91
N LEU A 291 7.54 10.39 7.18
CA LEU A 291 8.81 10.37 6.48
C LEU A 291 8.68 9.75 5.10
N ALA A 292 9.15 10.44 4.05
CA ALA A 292 9.22 9.87 2.69
C ALA A 292 10.03 8.58 2.64
N LEU A 293 11.03 8.45 3.52
CA LEU A 293 11.83 7.24 3.69
C LEU A 293 11.02 6.02 4.12
N ARG A 294 9.81 6.18 4.66
CA ARG A 294 8.92 5.06 4.99
C ARG A 294 8.45 4.33 3.73
N ASP A 295 8.07 5.07 2.70
CA ASP A 295 7.71 4.48 1.41
C ASP A 295 8.93 3.84 0.75
N VAL A 296 10.10 4.50 0.82
CA VAL A 296 11.36 3.90 0.35
C VAL A 296 11.62 2.58 1.06
N ALA A 297 11.55 2.54 2.40
CA ALA A 297 11.73 1.32 3.18
C ALA A 297 10.73 0.22 2.81
N GLY A 298 9.46 0.56 2.63
CA GLY A 298 8.42 -0.37 2.18
C GLY A 298 8.74 -1.01 0.83
N MET A 299 9.20 -0.22 -0.14
CA MET A 299 9.59 -0.75 -1.45
C MET A 299 10.84 -1.63 -1.37
N LEU A 300 11.86 -1.24 -0.61
CA LEU A 300 13.05 -2.06 -0.38
C LEU A 300 12.67 -3.43 0.22
N ARG A 301 11.81 -3.42 1.24
CA ARG A 301 11.27 -4.64 1.83
C ARG A 301 10.49 -5.49 0.82
N SER A 302 9.76 -4.86 -0.09
CA SER A 302 8.99 -5.58 -1.10
C SER A 302 9.88 -6.36 -2.08
N PHE A 303 11.05 -5.84 -2.47
CA PHE A 303 12.03 -6.60 -3.26
C PHE A 303 12.60 -7.80 -2.49
N ASP A 304 12.95 -7.60 -1.21
CA ASP A 304 13.43 -8.69 -0.36
C ASP A 304 12.36 -9.76 -0.17
N TYR A 305 11.09 -9.33 -0.03
CA TYR A 305 9.96 -10.24 0.14
C TYR A 305 9.71 -11.06 -1.13
N ALA A 306 9.85 -10.49 -2.32
CA ALA A 306 9.75 -11.21 -3.59
C ALA A 306 10.82 -12.31 -3.71
N ALA A 307 12.06 -12.01 -3.34
CA ALA A 307 13.13 -13.01 -3.30
C ALA A 307 12.89 -14.08 -2.24
N GLY A 308 12.44 -13.68 -1.05
CA GLY A 308 12.13 -14.60 0.06
C GLY A 308 10.97 -15.56 -0.25
N SER A 309 9.94 -15.08 -0.96
CA SER A 309 8.82 -15.92 -1.38
C SER A 309 9.25 -17.02 -2.36
N LEU A 310 10.14 -16.70 -3.29
CA LEU A 310 10.70 -17.70 -4.21
C LEU A 310 11.59 -18.72 -3.51
N ALA A 311 12.39 -18.30 -2.54
CA ALA A 311 13.20 -19.21 -1.74
C ALA A 311 12.33 -20.19 -0.96
N GLN A 312 11.18 -19.75 -0.47
CA GLN A 312 10.24 -20.61 0.25
C GLN A 312 9.48 -21.57 -0.66
N ASP A 313 8.98 -21.07 -1.80
CA ASP A 313 8.11 -21.86 -2.70
C ASP A 313 8.89 -22.78 -3.64
N THR A 314 10.14 -22.45 -3.98
CA THR A 314 10.89 -23.11 -5.07
C THR A 314 12.34 -23.41 -4.73
N ASP A 315 12.83 -23.14 -3.52
CA ASP A 315 14.25 -23.23 -3.11
C ASP A 315 15.21 -22.36 -3.96
N LEU A 316 14.72 -21.38 -4.70
CA LEU A 316 15.54 -20.48 -5.52
C LEU A 316 16.11 -19.34 -4.65
N ASP A 317 17.43 -19.29 -4.48
CA ASP A 317 18.07 -18.12 -3.85
C ASP A 317 18.13 -16.95 -4.85
N ARG A 318 17.44 -15.87 -4.52
CA ARG A 318 17.37 -14.62 -5.28
C ARG A 318 17.83 -13.40 -4.48
N ALA A 319 18.58 -13.61 -3.40
CA ALA A 319 19.11 -12.50 -2.60
C ALA A 319 20.02 -11.56 -3.43
N GLY A 320 20.74 -12.08 -4.41
CA GLY A 320 21.54 -11.27 -5.34
C GLY A 320 20.67 -10.36 -6.20
N TRP A 321 19.60 -10.90 -6.75
CA TRP A 321 18.60 -10.17 -7.53
C TRP A 321 17.96 -9.05 -6.72
N ALA A 322 17.49 -9.35 -5.49
CA ALA A 322 16.89 -8.35 -4.62
C ALA A 322 17.86 -7.22 -4.28
N ARG A 323 19.13 -7.54 -3.96
CA ARG A 323 20.16 -6.51 -3.71
C ARG A 323 20.37 -5.59 -4.91
N ALA A 324 20.43 -6.14 -6.13
CA ALA A 324 20.59 -5.35 -7.34
C ALA A 324 19.37 -4.44 -7.60
N ALA A 325 18.14 -4.95 -7.45
CA ALA A 325 16.92 -4.18 -7.58
C ALA A 325 16.82 -3.05 -6.54
N ARG A 326 17.14 -3.33 -5.26
CA ARG A 326 17.20 -2.34 -4.18
C ARG A 326 18.18 -1.22 -4.47
N ALA A 327 19.40 -1.56 -4.91
CA ALA A 327 20.43 -0.58 -5.22
C ALA A 327 20.00 0.32 -6.39
N ALA A 328 19.46 -0.27 -7.46
CA ALA A 328 18.97 0.47 -8.62
C ALA A 328 17.78 1.37 -8.30
N PHE A 329 16.85 0.92 -7.44
CA PHE A 329 15.73 1.73 -6.95
C PHE A 329 16.23 2.97 -6.18
N LEU A 330 17.16 2.79 -5.25
CA LEU A 330 17.75 3.90 -4.48
C LEU A 330 18.52 4.87 -5.38
N GLU A 331 19.25 4.37 -6.37
CA GLU A 331 19.93 5.20 -7.38
C GLU A 331 18.93 6.05 -8.17
N GLY A 332 17.85 5.46 -8.65
CA GLY A 332 16.80 6.19 -9.38
C GLY A 332 16.10 7.24 -8.50
N TYR A 333 15.80 6.89 -7.25
CA TYR A 333 15.20 7.80 -6.28
C TYR A 333 16.13 8.99 -6.00
N ALA A 334 17.41 8.74 -5.69
CA ALA A 334 18.40 9.78 -5.41
C ALA A 334 18.63 10.70 -6.62
N ALA A 335 18.75 10.12 -7.82
CA ALA A 335 18.95 10.90 -9.03
C ALA A 335 17.79 11.86 -9.34
N GLN A 336 16.55 11.45 -9.08
CA GLN A 336 15.36 12.25 -9.34
C GLN A 336 15.06 13.24 -8.21
N SER A 337 15.18 12.84 -6.95
CA SER A 337 14.89 13.70 -5.78
C SER A 337 15.99 14.73 -5.51
N GLY A 338 17.23 14.44 -5.90
CA GLY A 338 18.42 15.17 -5.46
C GLY A 338 18.81 14.89 -4.00
N GLU A 339 18.12 13.97 -3.33
CA GLU A 339 18.34 13.55 -1.95
C GLU A 339 18.79 12.09 -1.93
N ASP A 340 19.96 11.81 -1.36
CA ASP A 340 20.43 10.42 -1.23
C ASP A 340 19.86 9.78 0.05
N PRO A 341 18.99 8.75 -0.06
CA PRO A 341 18.48 8.04 1.10
C PRO A 341 19.57 7.41 1.97
N ALA A 342 20.76 7.14 1.42
CA ALA A 342 21.90 6.63 2.17
C ALA A 342 22.46 7.67 3.17
N ALA A 343 22.26 8.97 2.93
CA ALA A 343 22.65 10.01 3.88
C ALA A 343 21.85 9.91 5.20
N ALA A 344 20.64 9.33 5.17
CA ALA A 344 19.83 9.04 6.35
C ALA A 344 19.75 7.52 6.63
N SER A 345 20.83 6.80 6.39
CA SER A 345 20.86 5.31 6.44
C SER A 345 20.40 4.74 7.78
N ALA A 346 20.72 5.37 8.90
CA ALA A 346 20.26 4.93 10.22
C ALA A 346 18.72 5.01 10.35
N VAL A 347 18.11 6.10 9.85
CA VAL A 347 16.66 6.28 9.84
C VAL A 347 16.01 5.28 8.87
N LEU A 348 16.57 5.13 7.66
CA LEU A 348 16.08 4.18 6.67
C LEU A 348 16.13 2.74 7.18
N THR A 349 17.23 2.33 7.83
CA THR A 349 17.38 0.99 8.44
C THR A 349 16.33 0.76 9.53
N ALA A 350 16.08 1.77 10.38
CA ALA A 350 15.06 1.67 11.42
C ALA A 350 13.65 1.53 10.85
N LEU A 351 13.34 2.21 9.72
CA LEU A 351 12.05 2.10 9.03
C LEU A 351 11.91 0.77 8.27
N GLU A 352 12.99 0.24 7.68
CA GLU A 352 12.98 -1.11 7.10
C GLU A 352 12.75 -2.17 8.18
N LEU A 353 13.39 -2.00 9.35
CA LEU A 353 13.18 -2.89 10.50
C LEU A 353 11.75 -2.81 11.03
N ASP A 354 11.18 -1.61 11.14
CA ASP A 354 9.77 -1.39 11.50
C ASP A 354 8.82 -2.16 10.56
N LYS A 355 9.04 -2.04 9.25
CA LYS A 355 8.21 -2.76 8.25
C LYS A 355 8.40 -4.28 8.35
N ALA A 356 9.64 -4.76 8.58
CA ALA A 356 9.89 -6.19 8.78
C ALA A 356 9.18 -6.73 10.04
N LEU A 357 9.21 -5.97 11.15
CA LEU A 357 8.48 -6.32 12.38
C LEU A 357 6.96 -6.31 12.19
N TYR A 358 6.44 -5.35 11.42
CA TYR A 358 5.04 -5.35 11.01
C TYR A 358 4.68 -6.62 10.22
N GLU A 359 5.50 -6.98 9.23
CA GLU A 359 5.34 -8.19 8.43
C GLU A 359 5.37 -9.46 9.31
N VAL A 360 6.23 -9.52 10.33
CA VAL A 360 6.25 -10.64 11.30
C VAL A 360 4.88 -10.81 11.97
N VAL A 361 4.31 -9.73 12.51
CA VAL A 361 3.00 -9.76 13.17
C VAL A 361 1.91 -10.18 12.18
N TYR A 362 1.93 -9.59 10.99
CA TYR A 362 0.95 -9.88 9.94
C TYR A 362 0.99 -11.36 9.52
N GLU A 363 2.19 -11.89 9.21
CA GLU A 363 2.35 -13.27 8.77
C GLU A 363 2.02 -14.27 9.88
N ALA A 364 2.46 -14.00 11.11
CA ALA A 364 2.15 -14.88 12.24
C ALA A 364 0.63 -15.05 12.43
N ARG A 365 -0.15 -13.99 12.19
CA ARG A 365 -1.60 -14.01 12.35
C ARG A 365 -2.35 -14.58 11.15
N HIS A 366 -1.89 -14.31 9.92
CA HIS A 366 -2.64 -14.60 8.71
C HIS A 366 -2.06 -15.74 7.88
N ARG A 367 -0.71 -15.87 7.82
CA ARG A 367 0.01 -16.86 7.00
C ARG A 367 1.23 -17.41 7.75
N PRO A 368 1.06 -18.16 8.85
CA PRO A 368 2.17 -18.59 9.72
C PRO A 368 3.33 -19.31 9.00
N ALA A 369 3.04 -19.98 7.87
CA ALA A 369 4.07 -20.61 7.05
C ALA A 369 5.04 -19.60 6.39
N TRP A 370 4.67 -18.32 6.30
CA TRP A 370 5.44 -17.26 5.65
C TRP A 370 6.25 -16.41 6.63
N VAL A 371 6.07 -16.61 7.94
CA VAL A 371 6.74 -15.83 8.99
C VAL A 371 8.28 -15.89 8.90
N GLY A 372 8.82 -16.96 8.31
CA GLY A 372 10.26 -17.10 8.09
C GLY A 372 10.89 -16.01 7.23
N ILE A 373 10.12 -15.44 6.29
CA ILE A 373 10.61 -14.37 5.39
C ILE A 373 10.91 -13.09 6.18
N PRO A 374 9.96 -12.48 6.91
CA PRO A 374 10.26 -11.28 7.68
C PRO A 374 11.21 -11.52 8.85
N VAL A 375 11.23 -12.69 9.48
CA VAL A 375 12.23 -13.03 10.52
C VAL A 375 13.65 -13.03 9.93
N ALA A 376 13.85 -13.59 8.74
CA ALA A 376 15.14 -13.54 8.06
C ALA A 376 15.56 -12.10 7.73
N ALA A 377 14.59 -11.25 7.40
CA ALA A 377 14.84 -9.84 7.17
C ALA A 377 15.26 -9.09 8.44
N VAL A 378 14.58 -9.31 9.57
CA VAL A 378 14.99 -8.75 10.87
C VAL A 378 16.45 -9.13 11.14
N ARG A 379 16.79 -10.42 11.07
CA ARG A 379 18.18 -10.91 11.24
C ARG A 379 19.17 -10.18 10.31
N SER A 380 18.83 -10.03 9.05
CA SER A 380 19.71 -9.34 8.07
C SER A 380 19.91 -7.88 8.39
N LEU A 381 18.86 -7.18 8.82
CA LEU A 381 18.91 -5.74 9.14
C LEU A 381 19.68 -5.45 10.40
N VAL A 382 19.51 -6.27 11.45
CA VAL A 382 20.23 -6.07 12.72
C VAL A 382 21.67 -6.58 12.68
N GLY A 383 22.00 -7.49 11.77
CA GLY A 383 23.38 -7.99 11.56
C GLY A 383 24.24 -7.05 10.70
N ARG A 384 23.69 -5.98 10.15
CA ARG A 384 24.48 -4.96 9.43
C ARG A 384 25.21 -4.08 10.44
N PRO A 385 26.56 -3.95 10.36
CA PRO A 385 27.25 -2.92 11.12
C PRO A 385 26.65 -1.57 10.74
N ALA A 386 26.44 -0.68 11.70
CA ALA A 386 26.16 0.73 11.40
C ALA A 386 27.33 1.26 10.57
N ASP A 387 27.11 1.48 9.26
CA ASP A 387 28.16 1.96 8.36
C ASP A 387 28.17 3.49 8.40
N PRO A 388 29.20 4.12 8.99
CA PRO A 388 29.33 5.57 8.96
C PRO A 388 29.69 6.13 7.58
N ASN A 389 29.94 5.25 6.55
CA ASN A 389 30.45 5.68 5.24
C ASN A 389 29.78 4.98 4.03
N GLY A 390 28.65 4.27 4.20
CA GLY A 390 27.77 3.85 3.08
C GLY A 390 28.31 2.75 2.14
N THR A 391 29.28 1.93 2.55
CA THR A 391 29.78 0.83 1.71
C THR A 391 29.25 -0.53 2.19
N ALA A 392 28.44 -1.19 1.37
CA ALA A 392 27.84 -2.49 1.69
C ALA A 392 28.87 -3.62 1.76
N PRO A 393 28.92 -4.44 2.83
CA PRO A 393 29.77 -5.63 2.87
C PRO A 393 29.13 -6.81 2.16
N GLY A 394 29.93 -7.49 1.35
CA GLY A 394 29.57 -8.75 0.71
C GLY A 394 29.39 -9.88 1.74
N VAL A 395 28.24 -10.55 1.68
CA VAL A 395 27.94 -11.70 2.56
C VAL A 395 28.54 -12.97 1.96
N SER A 396 29.49 -13.56 2.72
CA SER A 396 30.02 -14.91 2.48
C SER A 396 28.99 -15.95 2.94
N ALA A 397 28.61 -16.83 2.04
CA ALA A 397 27.79 -17.98 2.38
C ALA A 397 28.61 -19.05 3.10
N SER A 398 28.32 -19.30 4.37
CA SER A 398 28.74 -20.55 5.01
C SER A 398 27.86 -20.88 6.22
N GLY A 399 27.23 -22.06 6.17
CA GLY A 399 26.87 -22.87 7.32
C GLY A 399 25.41 -22.94 7.72
N VAL A 400 24.58 -23.66 6.97
CA VAL A 400 23.42 -24.34 7.57
C VAL A 400 23.66 -25.83 7.43
N THR A 401 24.02 -26.43 8.55
CA THR A 401 24.17 -27.91 8.65
C THR A 401 22.76 -28.50 8.79
N ARG A 402 22.38 -29.27 7.79
CA ARG A 402 21.13 -30.03 7.75
C ARG A 402 21.26 -31.22 8.71
N ALA A 403 20.42 -31.28 9.73
CA ALA A 403 20.23 -32.49 10.50
C ALA A 403 19.40 -33.50 9.67
N ALA A 404 20.03 -34.56 9.22
CA ALA A 404 19.35 -35.71 8.61
C ALA A 404 18.73 -36.56 9.69
N THR A 405 17.42 -36.68 9.70
CA THR A 405 16.75 -37.79 10.36
C THR A 405 16.56 -38.92 9.34
N ALA A 406 17.34 -39.95 9.53
CA ALA A 406 17.06 -41.26 8.93
C ALA A 406 15.88 -41.89 9.67
N ASP A 407 14.88 -42.34 8.92
CA ASP A 407 14.01 -43.40 9.40
C ASP A 407 13.81 -44.41 8.24
N THR A 408 14.32 -45.57 8.51
CA THR A 408 14.19 -46.80 7.75
C THR A 408 12.95 -47.54 8.25
N ASP A 409 12.17 -48.09 7.32
CA ASP A 409 11.48 -49.37 7.30
C ASP A 409 10.27 -49.25 6.38
N GLY A 410 10.16 -49.86 5.24
CA GLY A 410 10.16 -51.30 5.01
C GLY A 410 8.75 -51.86 5.14
N VAL A 411 8.08 -52.12 4.05
CA VAL A 411 7.40 -53.39 3.78
C VAL A 411 6.57 -53.33 2.50
N ALA A 412 6.69 -54.38 1.74
CA ALA A 412 6.20 -54.68 0.41
C ALA A 412 4.72 -54.99 0.30
N ALA A 413 4.25 -55.00 -0.95
CA ALA A 413 3.26 -55.84 -1.61
C ALA A 413 1.76 -55.62 -1.30
N GLY A 414 1.05 -55.39 -2.38
CA GLY A 414 -0.40 -55.48 -2.52
C GLY A 414 -0.87 -54.77 -3.76
#